data_dbf66c3449e3addbd3e10b52cab1ee00
#
_entry.id   dbf66c3449e3addbd3e10b52cab1ee00
#
_cell.length_a   1.000
_cell.length_b   1.000
_cell.length_c   1.000
_cell.angle_alpha   90.00
_cell.angle_beta   90.00
_cell.angle_gamma   90.00
#
_symmetry.space_group_name_H-M   'P 1'
#
loop_
_entity.id
_entity.type
_entity.pdbx_description
1 polymer ?
#
loop_
_entity_poly.entity_id
_entity_poly.type
_entity_poly.pdbx_seq_one_letter_code
_entity_poly.pdbx_strand_id
1 'polypeptide(L)'
;RSLVGSEMCIRDRGYVTYSNEAKVKMIHVAPETIDTYGVVSSETAADMAASAAKTAATMAAVSVTGVAGPDGGTKECPVGLVFIGCYLNGKTVTERHMFSGSRMDVRKSATESALSMLKKCIEETYAV
;
A
#
# COMPACT_ATOMS: atom_id res chain seq x y z
N ARG A 1 15.64 2.65 4.09
CA ARG A 1 17.08 2.59 4.07
C ARG A 1 17.57 1.18 4.42
N SER A 2 18.41 0.63 3.60
CA SER A 2 18.92 -0.72 3.83
C SER A 2 20.12 -0.69 4.75
N LEU A 3 20.34 -1.83 5.43
CA LEU A 3 21.51 -2.01 6.28
C LEU A 3 22.65 -2.53 5.41
N VAL A 4 23.78 -1.85 5.48
CA VAL A 4 24.96 -2.23 4.70
C VAL A 4 25.47 -3.58 5.17
N GLY A 5 25.73 -4.48 4.22
CA GLY A 5 26.28 -5.78 4.51
C GLY A 5 25.28 -6.79 5.07
N SER A 6 24.00 -6.44 5.08
CA SER A 6 22.97 -7.36 5.57
C SER A 6 22.35 -8.12 4.41
N GLU A 7 22.54 -9.40 4.40
CA GLU A 7 21.84 -10.31 3.51
C GLU A 7 20.42 -10.54 3.95
N MET A 8 20.13 -10.12 5.18
CA MET A 8 18.83 -10.30 5.81
C MET A 8 18.03 -9.01 5.75
N CYS A 9 18.12 -8.28 4.65
CA CYS A 9 17.36 -7.04 4.48
C CYS A 9 15.88 -7.29 4.68
N ILE A 10 15.33 -6.68 5.71
CA ILE A 10 13.90 -6.80 6.00
C ILE A 10 13.12 -6.00 4.96
N ARG A 11 13.69 -4.88 4.53
CA ARG A 11 13.06 -4.03 3.54
C ARG A 11 14.04 -3.74 2.41
N ASP A 12 13.68 -4.18 1.21
CA ASP A 12 14.51 -3.97 0.03
C ASP A 12 14.44 -2.52 -0.43
N ARG A 13 13.22 -1.99 -0.58
CA ARG A 13 13.02 -0.60 -0.99
C ARG A 13 11.61 -0.12 -0.69
N GLY A 14 11.43 1.17 -0.80
CA GLY A 14 10.11 1.79 -0.68
C GLY A 14 9.88 2.74 -1.83
N TYR A 15 8.63 2.90 -2.23
CA TYR A 15 8.21 3.85 -3.26
C TYR A 15 7.21 4.82 -2.67
N VAL A 16 7.47 6.11 -2.85
CA VAL A 16 6.53 7.15 -2.49
C VAL A 16 5.96 7.71 -3.80
N THR A 17 4.78 7.23 -4.16
CA THR A 17 4.15 7.56 -5.44
C THR A 17 3.05 8.58 -5.20
N TYR A 18 3.47 9.82 -5.03
CA TYR A 18 2.58 10.91 -4.62
C TYR A 18 1.53 11.24 -5.68
N SER A 19 1.87 11.11 -6.95
CA SER A 19 0.95 11.40 -8.05
C SER A 19 0.51 10.11 -8.75
N ASN A 20 -0.58 10.21 -9.51
CA ASN A 20 -1.02 9.08 -10.34
C ASN A 20 0.05 8.72 -11.36
N GLU A 21 0.70 9.74 -11.93
CA GLU A 21 1.80 9.53 -12.88
C GLU A 21 2.95 8.77 -12.25
N ALA A 22 3.31 9.08 -11.00
CA ALA A 22 4.36 8.37 -10.30
C ALA A 22 3.98 6.89 -10.07
N LYS A 23 2.71 6.62 -9.75
CA LYS A 23 2.24 5.24 -9.60
C LYS A 23 2.43 4.43 -10.89
N VAL A 24 2.11 5.04 -12.01
CA VAL A 24 2.25 4.39 -13.32
C VAL A 24 3.72 4.23 -13.69
N LYS A 25 4.52 5.29 -13.56
CA LYS A 25 5.91 5.28 -14.02
C LYS A 25 6.86 4.53 -13.12
N MET A 26 6.72 4.67 -11.81
CA MET A 26 7.68 4.09 -10.87
C MET A 26 7.39 2.65 -10.52
N ILE A 27 6.12 2.30 -10.33
CA ILE A 27 5.74 0.94 -9.92
C ILE A 27 4.82 0.25 -10.92
N HIS A 28 4.58 0.86 -12.07
CA HIS A 28 3.85 0.24 -13.18
C HIS A 28 2.41 -0.14 -12.86
N VAL A 29 1.74 0.67 -12.05
CA VAL A 29 0.30 0.51 -11.84
C VAL A 29 -0.40 0.76 -13.17
N ALA A 30 -1.36 -0.09 -13.52
CA ALA A 30 -2.10 0.05 -14.77
C ALA A 30 -2.92 1.34 -14.76
N PRO A 31 -2.76 2.23 -15.76
CA PRO A 31 -3.55 3.45 -15.80
C PRO A 31 -5.06 3.19 -15.79
N GLU A 32 -5.48 2.08 -16.40
CA GLU A 32 -6.88 1.68 -16.47
C GLU A 32 -7.46 1.41 -15.08
N THR A 33 -6.66 0.87 -14.17
CA THR A 33 -7.08 0.62 -12.79
C THR A 33 -7.42 1.93 -12.10
N ILE A 34 -6.55 2.93 -12.25
CA ILE A 34 -6.77 4.25 -11.65
C ILE A 34 -7.98 4.93 -12.29
N ASP A 35 -8.09 4.86 -13.61
CA ASP A 35 -9.19 5.50 -14.33
C ASP A 35 -10.55 4.88 -14.01
N THR A 36 -10.59 3.55 -13.86
CA THR A 36 -11.85 2.83 -13.64
C THR A 36 -12.30 2.88 -12.19
N TYR A 37 -11.38 2.67 -11.25
CA TYR A 37 -11.72 2.51 -9.83
C TYR A 37 -11.31 3.70 -8.96
N GLY A 38 -10.55 4.62 -9.50
CA GLY A 38 -10.02 5.75 -8.74
C GLY A 38 -8.74 5.39 -8.00
N VAL A 39 -8.00 6.42 -7.62
CA VAL A 39 -6.70 6.23 -6.97
C VAL A 39 -6.86 5.73 -5.53
N VAL A 40 -7.98 6.06 -4.88
CA VAL A 40 -8.28 5.59 -3.52
C VAL A 40 -9.33 4.48 -3.64
N SER A 41 -8.86 3.26 -3.80
CA SER A 41 -9.71 2.09 -3.99
C SER A 41 -8.94 0.81 -3.63
N SER A 42 -9.67 -0.25 -3.35
CA SER A 42 -9.06 -1.55 -3.09
C SER A 42 -8.34 -2.08 -4.32
N GLU A 43 -8.91 -1.83 -5.49
CA GLU A 43 -8.32 -2.26 -6.76
C GLU A 43 -6.96 -1.59 -7.00
N THR A 44 -6.88 -0.29 -6.75
CA THR A 44 -5.62 0.44 -6.89
C THR A 44 -4.61 -0.01 -5.83
N ALA A 45 -5.05 -0.23 -4.59
CA ALA A 45 -4.16 -0.72 -3.54
C ALA A 45 -3.60 -2.10 -3.90
N ALA A 46 -4.44 -2.99 -4.42
CA ALA A 46 -4.00 -4.32 -4.85
C ALA A 46 -2.99 -4.23 -5.98
N ASP A 47 -3.26 -3.40 -6.99
CA ASP A 47 -2.36 -3.22 -8.12
C ASP A 47 -1.04 -2.60 -7.67
N MET A 48 -1.08 -1.62 -6.77
CA MET A 48 0.13 -1.02 -6.22
C MET A 48 1.02 -2.07 -5.54
N ALA A 49 0.43 -2.90 -4.70
CA ALA A 49 1.19 -3.93 -3.97
C ALA A 49 1.81 -4.96 -4.93
N ALA A 50 1.01 -5.50 -5.82
CA ALA A 50 1.48 -6.50 -6.77
C ALA A 50 2.53 -5.92 -7.73
N SER A 51 2.28 -4.72 -8.24
CA SER A 51 3.19 -4.07 -9.18
C SER A 51 4.50 -3.67 -8.52
N ALA A 52 4.44 -3.20 -7.27
CA ALA A 52 5.65 -2.85 -6.52
C ALA A 52 6.51 -4.09 -6.28
N ALA A 53 5.90 -5.21 -5.90
CA ALA A 53 6.63 -6.46 -5.69
C ALA A 53 7.30 -6.92 -6.99
N LYS A 54 6.59 -6.83 -8.10
CA LYS A 54 7.13 -7.20 -9.41
C LYS A 54 8.27 -6.28 -9.82
N THR A 55 8.08 -4.97 -9.66
CA THR A 55 9.09 -3.97 -10.03
C THR A 55 10.37 -4.12 -9.19
N ALA A 56 10.22 -4.38 -7.91
CA ALA A 56 11.34 -4.57 -7.00
C ALA A 56 11.89 -6.00 -7.02
N ALA A 57 11.22 -6.91 -7.71
CA ALA A 57 11.57 -8.34 -7.73
C ALA A 57 11.60 -8.91 -6.31
N THR A 58 10.61 -8.58 -5.51
CA THR A 58 10.51 -9.05 -4.13
C THR A 58 9.35 -10.03 -3.99
N MET A 59 9.38 -10.81 -2.93
CA MET A 59 8.36 -11.80 -2.64
C MET A 59 7.13 -11.17 -1.99
N ALA A 60 7.30 -10.05 -1.34
CA ALA A 60 6.24 -9.40 -0.59
C ALA A 60 6.27 -7.89 -0.80
N ALA A 61 5.11 -7.28 -0.75
CA ALA A 61 4.97 -5.83 -0.78
C ALA A 61 3.67 -5.43 -0.08
N VAL A 62 3.68 -4.26 0.50
CA VAL A 62 2.46 -3.69 1.07
C VAL A 62 2.30 -2.28 0.50
N SER A 63 1.06 -1.91 0.21
CA SER A 63 0.73 -0.60 -0.34
C SER A 63 -0.31 0.10 0.51
N VAL A 64 -0.30 1.42 0.46
CA VAL A 64 -1.28 2.25 1.14
C VAL A 64 -1.71 3.34 0.17
N THR A 65 -3.01 3.50 -0.01
CA THR A 65 -3.58 4.62 -0.75
C THR A 65 -4.78 5.16 0.03
N GLY A 66 -4.88 6.48 0.16
CA GLY A 66 -5.96 7.04 0.96
C GLY A 66 -5.94 8.54 1.02
N VAL A 67 -6.85 9.07 1.83
CA VAL A 67 -7.00 10.51 2.06
C VAL A 67 -6.62 10.81 3.51
N ALA A 68 -5.42 11.31 3.70
CA ALA A 68 -4.92 11.59 5.05
C ALA A 68 -5.50 12.88 5.64
N GLY A 69 -5.92 13.81 4.80
CA GLY A 69 -6.47 15.09 5.23
C GLY A 69 -5.41 16.15 5.49
N PRO A 70 -5.80 17.31 6.02
CA PRO A 70 -7.17 17.69 6.33
C PRO A 70 -8.03 17.98 5.09
N ASP A 71 -7.38 18.25 3.95
CA ASP A 71 -8.06 18.57 2.70
C ASP A 71 -8.12 17.36 1.76
N GLY A 72 -8.86 17.49 0.67
CA GLY A 72 -8.89 16.50 -0.40
C GLY A 72 -9.95 15.42 -0.26
N GLY A 73 -10.71 15.43 0.83
CA GLY A 73 -11.79 14.47 1.00
C GLY A 73 -12.98 14.78 0.09
N THR A 74 -13.65 13.73 -0.37
CA THR A 74 -14.89 13.85 -1.13
C THR A 74 -15.95 13.01 -0.43
N LYS A 75 -17.18 13.06 -0.96
CA LYS A 75 -18.27 12.26 -0.39
C LYS A 75 -17.99 10.77 -0.52
N GLU A 76 -17.44 10.36 -1.66
CA GLU A 76 -17.11 8.95 -1.94
C GLU A 76 -15.82 8.52 -1.24
N CYS A 77 -14.87 9.45 -1.11
CA CYS A 77 -13.57 9.19 -0.48
C CYS A 77 -13.30 10.24 0.60
N PRO A 78 -13.95 10.14 1.75
CA PRO A 78 -13.77 11.14 2.81
C PRO A 78 -12.38 11.05 3.44
N VAL A 79 -12.00 12.11 4.14
CA VAL A 79 -10.75 12.13 4.89
C VAL A 79 -10.74 10.98 5.89
N GLY A 80 -9.65 10.24 5.93
CA GLY A 80 -9.50 9.07 6.79
C GLY A 80 -9.73 7.73 6.10
N LEU A 81 -10.29 7.76 4.90
CA LEU A 81 -10.47 6.54 4.12
C LEU A 81 -9.13 6.08 3.56
N VAL A 82 -8.75 4.85 3.89
CA VAL A 82 -7.48 4.27 3.49
C VAL A 82 -7.70 2.83 3.04
N PHE A 83 -7.09 2.48 1.92
CA PHE A 83 -7.04 1.10 1.45
C PHE A 83 -5.61 0.61 1.53
N ILE A 84 -5.43 -0.59 2.03
CA ILE A 84 -4.13 -1.22 2.19
C ILE A 84 -4.12 -2.49 1.36
N GLY A 85 -3.08 -2.66 0.55
CA GLY A 85 -2.88 -3.87 -0.23
C GLY A 85 -1.67 -4.62 0.29
N CYS A 86 -1.74 -5.94 0.29
CA CYS A 86 -0.62 -6.78 0.66
C CYS A 86 -0.46 -7.86 -0.40
N TYR A 87 0.72 -7.93 -0.97
CA TYR A 87 1.10 -8.96 -1.93
C TYR A 87 2.11 -9.88 -1.26
N LEU A 88 1.87 -11.17 -1.31
CA LEU A 88 2.81 -12.15 -0.78
C LEU A 88 2.80 -13.38 -1.66
N ASN A 89 3.92 -13.62 -2.31
CA ASN A 89 4.19 -14.84 -3.07
C ASN A 89 3.05 -15.20 -4.05
N GLY A 90 2.61 -14.22 -4.83
CA GLY A 90 1.60 -14.40 -5.86
C GLY A 90 0.16 -14.17 -5.43
N LYS A 91 -0.06 -13.93 -4.14
CA LYS A 91 -1.40 -13.69 -3.61
C LYS A 91 -1.54 -12.25 -3.12
N THR A 92 -2.62 -11.59 -3.49
CA THR A 92 -2.88 -10.21 -3.07
C THR A 92 -4.17 -10.16 -2.26
N VAL A 93 -4.11 -9.46 -1.13
CA VAL A 93 -5.28 -9.19 -0.30
C VAL A 93 -5.35 -7.70 -0.01
N THR A 94 -6.54 -7.20 0.29
CA THR A 94 -6.75 -5.78 0.57
C THR A 94 -7.62 -5.60 1.80
N GLU A 95 -7.46 -4.45 2.47
CA GLU A 95 -8.31 -4.04 3.57
C GLU A 95 -8.71 -2.59 3.39
N ARG A 96 -9.94 -2.29 3.80
CA ARG A 96 -10.46 -0.93 3.82
C ARG A 96 -10.53 -0.47 5.27
N HIS A 97 -10.00 0.72 5.54
CA HIS A 97 -10.03 1.32 6.87
C HIS A 97 -10.60 2.72 6.81
N MET A 98 -11.26 3.12 7.88
CA MET A 98 -11.71 4.49 8.06
C MET A 98 -11.11 4.98 9.37
N PHE A 99 -10.06 5.78 9.26
CA PHE A 99 -9.38 6.33 10.42
C PHE A 99 -9.89 7.73 10.74
N SER A 100 -9.71 8.14 11.98
CA SER A 100 -10.10 9.47 12.42
C SER A 100 -8.90 10.18 13.03
N GLY A 101 -9.03 11.50 13.23
CA GLY A 101 -7.99 12.31 13.80
C GLY A 101 -7.29 13.18 12.77
N SER A 102 -6.12 13.70 13.15
CA SER A 102 -5.33 14.57 12.28
C SER A 102 -4.69 13.78 11.14
N ARG A 103 -4.08 14.50 10.20
CA ARG A 103 -3.30 13.87 9.13
C ARG A 103 -2.24 12.93 9.69
N MET A 104 -1.56 13.35 10.77
CA MET A 104 -0.55 12.51 11.40
C MET A 104 -1.16 11.24 12.01
N ASP A 105 -2.34 11.37 12.63
CA ASP A 105 -3.04 10.21 13.20
C ASP A 105 -3.43 9.21 12.12
N VAL A 106 -3.95 9.68 10.99
CA VAL A 106 -4.32 8.81 9.87
C VAL A 106 -3.10 8.11 9.31
N ARG A 107 -2.01 8.83 9.11
CA ARG A 107 -0.76 8.25 8.59
C ARG A 107 -0.19 7.20 9.53
N LYS A 108 -0.19 7.47 10.83
CA LYS A 108 0.30 6.54 11.84
C LYS A 108 -0.56 5.28 11.88
N SER A 109 -1.87 5.43 11.90
CA SER A 109 -2.80 4.31 11.91
C SER A 109 -2.67 3.47 10.64
N ALA A 110 -2.52 4.10 9.49
CA ALA A 110 -2.34 3.39 8.23
C ALA A 110 -1.05 2.58 8.22
N THR A 111 0.04 3.16 8.73
CA THR A 111 1.33 2.46 8.81
C THR A 111 1.24 1.24 9.72
N GLU A 112 0.65 1.40 10.89
CA GLU A 112 0.50 0.30 11.84
C GLU A 112 -0.37 -0.81 11.28
N SER A 113 -1.47 -0.44 10.62
CA SER A 113 -2.38 -1.41 10.00
C SER A 113 -1.72 -2.15 8.84
N ALA A 114 -0.93 -1.45 8.04
CA ALA A 114 -0.21 -2.06 6.92
C ALA A 114 0.79 -3.08 7.40
N LEU A 115 1.57 -2.76 8.42
CA LEU A 115 2.54 -3.68 8.99
C LEU A 115 1.87 -4.88 9.67
N SER A 116 0.77 -4.66 10.36
CA SER A 116 -0.01 -5.73 10.98
C SER A 116 -0.59 -6.67 9.93
N MET A 117 -1.08 -6.12 8.83
CA MET A 117 -1.62 -6.91 7.73
C MET A 117 -0.54 -7.77 7.07
N LEU A 118 0.64 -7.21 6.86
CA LEU A 118 1.77 -7.96 6.31
C LEU A 118 2.18 -9.09 7.24
N LYS A 119 2.28 -8.81 8.54
CA LYS A 119 2.60 -9.82 9.54
C LYS A 119 1.59 -10.96 9.52
N LYS A 120 0.31 -10.63 9.49
CA LYS A 120 -0.77 -11.61 9.44
C LYS A 120 -0.68 -12.48 8.18
N CYS A 121 -0.43 -11.86 7.03
CA CYS A 121 -0.29 -12.58 5.78
C CYS A 121 0.88 -13.55 5.82
N ILE A 122 2.00 -13.13 6.38
CA ILE A 122 3.18 -13.99 6.52
C ILE A 122 2.87 -15.17 7.44
N GLU A 123 2.25 -14.92 8.58
CA GLU A 123 1.90 -15.96 9.54
C GLU A 123 0.93 -16.98 8.95
N GLU A 124 -0.06 -16.51 8.20
CA GLU A 124 -1.05 -17.40 7.57
C GLU A 124 -0.47 -18.22 6.43
N THR A 125 0.46 -17.64 5.69
CA THR A 125 1.07 -18.30 4.54
C THR A 125 2.14 -19.30 4.96
N TYR A 126 2.92 -18.96 5.96
CA TYR A 126 4.03 -19.78 6.46
C TYR A 126 3.76 -20.25 7.87
N ALA A 127 2.53 -20.64 8.15
CA ALA A 127 2.11 -21.11 9.46
C ALA A 127 3.04 -22.22 9.95
N VAL A 128 3.55 -22.03 11.14
CA VAL A 128 4.44 -22.98 11.80
C VAL A 128 3.82 -23.46 13.08
#